data_1702a9a0104a1a730719207b82f9c39b
#
_entry.id   1702a9a0104a1a730719207b82f9c39b
#
_cell.length_a   1.000
_cell.length_b   1.000
_cell.length_c   1.000
_cell.angle_alpha   90.00
_cell.angle_beta   90.00
_cell.angle_gamma   90.00
#
_symmetry.space_group_name_H-M   'P 1'
#
loop_
_entity.id
_entity.type
_entity.pdbx_description
1 polymer ?
#
loop_
_entity_poly.entity_id
_entity_poly.type
_entity_poly.pdbx_seq_one_letter_code
_entity_poly.pdbx_strand_id
1 'polypeptide(L)'
;MEQFGFDETVSFFEKLGVYPKSRNGYYYPASEQAASVLDVLRMELIFRHVSVVTECELRNILEKKNGFLLETDKGRFSGKKIIFATGLLAAPKTGSDGSAIPLIKAFGHRFSDVVPALVALQCR
;
A
#
# COMPACT_ATOMS: atom_id res chain seq x y z
N MET A 1 -5.22 2.99 16.22
CA MET A 1 -5.32 3.91 15.08
C MET A 1 -5.42 5.38 15.51
N GLU A 2 -5.31 5.66 16.80
CA GLU A 2 -5.31 7.05 17.34
C GLU A 2 -4.00 7.82 17.10
N GLN A 3 -2.94 7.16 16.63
CA GLN A 3 -1.62 7.80 16.46
C GLN A 3 -1.37 8.40 15.06
N PHE A 4 -2.24 8.17 14.08
CA PHE A 4 -2.14 8.74 12.74
C PHE A 4 -3.54 8.93 12.17
N GLY A 5 -4.13 10.05 12.52
CA GLY A 5 -5.48 10.43 12.12
C GLY A 5 -5.50 11.37 10.91
N PHE A 6 -6.56 12.17 10.82
CA PHE A 6 -6.75 13.12 9.74
C PHE A 6 -5.68 14.22 9.74
N ASP A 7 -5.47 14.86 10.88
CA ASP A 7 -4.54 15.99 10.98
C ASP A 7 -3.09 15.57 10.71
N GLU A 8 -2.68 14.39 11.18
CA GLU A 8 -1.37 13.82 10.89
C GLU A 8 -1.21 13.49 9.41
N THR A 9 -2.28 12.99 8.77
CA THR A 9 -2.28 12.70 7.33
C THR A 9 -2.11 13.99 6.53
N VAL A 10 -2.88 15.03 6.84
CA VAL A 10 -2.76 16.35 6.21
C VAL A 10 -1.35 16.90 6.40
N SER A 11 -0.87 16.94 7.65
CA SER A 11 0.47 17.44 7.98
C SER A 11 1.59 16.66 7.27
N PHE A 12 1.42 15.35 7.10
CA PHE A 12 2.36 14.53 6.35
C PHE A 12 2.46 14.98 4.89
N PHE A 13 1.33 15.17 4.20
CA PHE A 13 1.33 15.60 2.81
C PHE A 13 1.78 17.04 2.63
N GLU A 14 1.44 17.94 3.56
CA GLU A 14 1.93 19.32 3.54
C GLU A 14 3.46 19.40 3.63
N LYS A 15 4.08 18.57 4.48
CA LYS A 15 5.54 18.45 4.57
C LYS A 15 6.18 17.96 3.27
N LEU A 16 5.44 17.22 2.44
CA LEU A 16 5.86 16.79 1.12
C LEU A 16 5.53 17.82 0.03
N GLY A 17 4.93 18.97 0.38
CA GLY A 17 4.56 20.02 -0.56
C GLY A 17 3.19 19.85 -1.22
N VAL A 18 2.37 18.91 -0.74
CA VAL A 18 0.98 18.75 -1.19
C VAL A 18 0.04 19.43 -0.22
N TYR A 19 -0.44 20.60 -0.58
CA TYR A 19 -1.40 21.34 0.21
C TYR A 19 -2.84 20.89 -0.11
N PRO A 20 -3.66 20.60 0.90
CA PRO A 20 -5.01 20.13 0.69
C PRO A 20 -5.97 21.28 0.40
N LYS A 21 -6.98 21.00 -0.41
CA LYS A 21 -8.15 21.85 -0.65
C LYS A 21 -9.41 21.06 -0.29
N SER A 22 -10.23 21.60 0.59
CA SER A 22 -11.49 20.97 0.95
C SER A 22 -12.59 21.31 -0.06
N ARG A 23 -13.38 20.29 -0.46
CA ARG A 23 -14.55 20.43 -1.29
C ARG A 23 -15.62 19.43 -0.84
N ASN A 24 -16.76 19.91 -0.39
CA ASN A 24 -17.88 19.08 0.08
C ASN A 24 -17.49 18.04 1.15
N GLY A 25 -16.60 18.40 2.07
CA GLY A 25 -16.12 17.50 3.12
C GLY A 25 -15.02 16.52 2.68
N TYR A 26 -14.62 16.53 1.42
CA TYR A 26 -13.50 15.76 0.89
C TYR A 26 -12.26 16.64 0.72
N TYR A 27 -11.10 16.02 0.84
CA TYR A 27 -9.82 16.70 0.65
C TYR A 27 -9.13 16.23 -0.62
N TYR A 28 -8.68 17.18 -1.40
CA TYR A 28 -7.98 16.99 -2.66
C TYR A 28 -6.67 17.76 -2.65
N PRO A 29 -5.65 17.37 -3.41
CA PRO A 29 -4.49 18.23 -3.61
C PRO A 29 -4.94 19.55 -4.28
N ALA A 30 -4.34 20.67 -3.87
CA ALA A 30 -4.68 21.99 -4.44
C ALA A 30 -4.46 22.05 -5.96
N SER A 31 -3.58 21.23 -6.50
CA SER A 31 -3.35 21.03 -7.93
C SER A 31 -4.52 20.40 -8.67
N GLU A 32 -5.51 19.82 -7.96
CA GLU A 32 -6.60 19.00 -8.50
C GLU A 32 -6.14 17.80 -9.35
N GLN A 33 -4.84 17.43 -9.25
CA GLN A 33 -4.23 16.32 -9.98
C GLN A 33 -3.81 15.21 -9.01
N ALA A 34 -4.41 14.03 -9.14
CA ALA A 34 -4.04 12.86 -8.33
C ALA A 34 -2.57 12.44 -8.56
N ALA A 35 -2.04 12.69 -9.76
CA ALA A 35 -0.65 12.41 -10.10
C ALA A 35 0.34 13.16 -9.19
N SER A 36 0.03 14.39 -8.77
CA SER A 36 0.91 15.16 -7.88
C SER A 36 1.18 14.46 -6.54
N VAL A 37 0.17 13.75 -6.00
CA VAL A 37 0.32 12.95 -4.78
C VAL A 37 1.27 11.77 -4.99
N LEU A 38 1.14 11.10 -6.12
CA LEU A 38 2.01 9.97 -6.48
C LEU A 38 3.45 10.42 -6.69
N ASP A 39 3.63 11.55 -7.38
CA ASP A 39 4.97 12.07 -7.71
C ASP A 39 5.74 12.50 -6.47
N VAL A 40 5.11 13.19 -5.53
CA VAL A 40 5.80 13.58 -4.28
C VAL A 40 6.18 12.38 -3.43
N LEU A 41 5.34 11.34 -3.39
CA LEU A 41 5.67 10.10 -2.69
C LEU A 41 6.86 9.37 -3.35
N ARG A 42 6.90 9.32 -4.68
CA ARG A 42 8.03 8.77 -5.42
C ARG A 42 9.32 9.55 -5.18
N MET A 43 9.25 10.88 -5.19
CA MET A 43 10.39 11.74 -4.90
C MET A 43 10.91 11.52 -3.48
N GLU A 44 10.01 11.39 -2.51
CA GLU A 44 10.38 11.14 -1.11
C GLU A 44 11.06 9.76 -0.94
N LEU A 45 10.58 8.73 -1.62
CA LEU A 45 11.25 7.41 -1.62
C LEU A 45 12.67 7.49 -2.17
N ILE A 46 12.86 8.23 -3.27
CA ILE A 46 14.19 8.46 -3.85
C ILE A 46 15.07 9.24 -2.88
N PHE A 47 14.56 10.30 -2.30
CA PHE A 47 15.28 11.13 -1.33
C PHE A 47 15.73 10.33 -0.11
N ARG A 48 14.90 9.41 0.36
CA ARG A 48 15.21 8.51 1.48
C ARG A 48 16.00 7.27 1.09
N HIS A 49 16.45 7.17 -0.14
CA HIS A 49 17.19 6.01 -0.65
C HIS A 49 16.44 4.68 -0.46
N VAL A 50 15.11 4.68 -0.57
CA VAL A 50 14.31 3.47 -0.52
C VAL A 50 14.37 2.79 -1.88
N SER A 51 14.85 1.55 -1.91
CA SER A 51 14.86 0.75 -3.13
C SER A 51 13.46 0.28 -3.49
N VAL A 52 12.98 0.67 -4.66
CA VAL A 52 11.69 0.23 -5.21
C VAL A 52 11.96 -0.77 -6.32
N VAL A 53 11.45 -1.99 -6.17
CA VAL A 53 11.55 -3.06 -7.18
C VAL A 53 10.16 -3.31 -7.71
N THR A 54 9.90 -2.88 -8.94
CA THR A 54 8.62 -3.09 -9.64
C THR A 54 8.61 -4.40 -10.42
N GLU A 55 7.41 -4.86 -10.82
CA GLU A 55 7.25 -6.12 -11.59
C GLU A 55 7.95 -7.29 -10.89
N CYS A 56 7.88 -7.35 -9.56
CA CYS A 56 8.54 -8.33 -8.73
C CYS A 56 7.48 -9.09 -7.93
N GLU A 57 7.26 -10.33 -8.32
CA GLU A 57 6.27 -11.20 -7.68
C GLU A 57 6.87 -11.89 -6.46
N LEU A 58 6.26 -11.69 -5.30
CA LEU A 58 6.61 -12.41 -4.08
C LEU A 58 5.97 -13.81 -4.11
N ARG A 59 6.80 -14.85 -4.12
CA ARG A 59 6.36 -16.25 -4.20
C ARG A 59 6.35 -16.96 -2.86
N ASN A 60 7.30 -16.63 -2.00
CA ASN A 60 7.43 -17.31 -0.72
C ASN A 60 8.12 -16.43 0.31
N ILE A 61 7.87 -16.72 1.59
CA ILE A 61 8.49 -16.05 2.73
C ILE A 61 8.98 -17.11 3.70
N LEU A 62 10.26 -17.05 4.02
CA LEU A 62 10.89 -17.93 4.99
C LEU A 62 11.29 -17.14 6.23
N GLU A 63 10.80 -17.55 7.38
CA GLU A 63 11.27 -17.01 8.66
C GLU A 63 12.70 -17.49 8.94
N LYS A 64 13.53 -16.57 9.41
CA LYS A 64 14.91 -16.81 9.80
C LYS A 64 15.14 -16.31 11.23
N LYS A 65 16.19 -16.76 11.88
CA LYS A 65 16.53 -16.39 13.27
C LYS A 65 16.50 -14.88 13.54
N ASN A 66 16.86 -14.05 12.54
CA ASN A 66 16.99 -12.60 12.70
C ASN A 66 16.15 -11.81 11.65
N GLY A 67 15.04 -12.36 11.18
CA GLY A 67 14.20 -11.70 10.21
C GLY A 67 13.58 -12.65 9.18
N PHE A 68 13.45 -12.20 7.96
CA PHE A 68 12.74 -12.91 6.90
C PHE A 68 13.58 -12.94 5.62
N LEU A 69 13.40 -14.00 4.85
CA LEU A 69 13.89 -14.15 3.49
C LEU A 69 12.69 -14.22 2.56
N LEU A 70 12.60 -13.31 1.61
CA LEU A 70 11.57 -13.27 0.59
C LEU A 70 12.11 -13.88 -0.69
N GLU A 71 11.40 -14.84 -1.25
CA GLU A 71 11.69 -15.45 -2.53
C GLU A 71 10.77 -14.87 -3.60
N THR A 72 11.36 -14.28 -4.62
CA THR A 72 10.65 -13.62 -5.71
C THR A 72 11.10 -14.16 -7.06
N ASP A 73 10.40 -13.79 -8.11
CA ASP A 73 10.81 -14.08 -9.50
C ASP A 73 12.08 -13.33 -9.92
N LYS A 74 12.43 -12.24 -9.23
CA LYS A 74 13.66 -11.45 -9.48
C LYS A 74 14.81 -11.75 -8.52
N GLY A 75 14.67 -12.77 -7.68
CA GLY A 75 15.71 -13.17 -6.74
C GLY A 75 15.23 -13.17 -5.29
N ARG A 76 16.18 -13.08 -4.37
CA ARG A 76 15.92 -13.17 -2.93
C ARG A 76 16.23 -11.85 -2.25
N PHE A 77 15.31 -11.43 -1.38
CA PHE A 77 15.47 -10.24 -0.54
C PHE A 77 15.42 -10.65 0.93
N SER A 78 16.12 -9.94 1.78
CA SER A 78 16.09 -10.17 3.22
C SER A 78 15.71 -8.90 3.97
N GLY A 79 14.97 -9.05 5.07
CA GLY A 79 14.56 -7.94 5.91
C GLY A 79 14.33 -8.39 7.35
N LYS A 80 14.53 -7.48 8.30
CA LYS A 80 14.24 -7.74 9.71
C LYS A 80 12.74 -7.77 10.00
N LYS A 81 11.96 -7.02 9.23
CA LYS A 81 10.49 -6.91 9.34
C LYS A 81 9.88 -6.85 7.96
N ILE A 82 8.64 -7.29 7.83
CA ILE A 82 7.85 -7.20 6.60
C ILE A 82 6.58 -6.39 6.91
N ILE A 83 6.23 -5.49 6.01
CA ILE A 83 4.94 -4.79 6.02
C ILE A 83 4.18 -5.20 4.77
N PHE A 84 3.03 -5.84 4.95
CA PHE A 84 2.12 -6.14 3.87
C PHE A 84 1.15 -4.97 3.68
N ALA A 85 1.24 -4.31 2.54
CA ALA A 85 0.36 -3.22 2.12
C ALA A 85 -0.22 -3.47 0.71
N THR A 86 -0.46 -4.74 0.38
CA THR A 86 -0.84 -5.23 -0.95
C THR A 86 -2.31 -5.06 -1.27
N GLY A 87 -3.12 -4.64 -0.30
CA GLY A 87 -4.58 -4.62 -0.44
C GLY A 87 -5.20 -6.03 -0.42
N LEU A 88 -6.47 -6.11 -0.73
CA LEU A 88 -7.24 -7.37 -0.81
C LEU A 88 -7.66 -7.66 -2.26
N LEU A 89 -8.98 -7.65 -2.55
CA LEU A 89 -9.55 -7.97 -3.86
C LEU A 89 -10.21 -6.75 -4.55
N ALA A 90 -9.86 -5.54 -4.12
CA ALA A 90 -10.57 -4.33 -4.53
C ALA A 90 -10.31 -3.92 -5.99
N ALA A 91 -9.11 -4.20 -6.51
CA ALA A 91 -8.72 -3.77 -7.84
C ALA A 91 -7.67 -4.72 -8.45
N PRO A 92 -8.05 -5.94 -8.89
CA PRO A 92 -7.10 -6.94 -9.38
C PRO A 92 -6.22 -6.46 -10.54
N LYS A 93 -6.77 -5.61 -11.43
CA LYS A 93 -6.03 -5.05 -12.56
C LYS A 93 -4.88 -4.12 -12.15
N THR A 94 -4.89 -3.60 -10.93
CA THR A 94 -3.86 -2.71 -10.38
C THR A 94 -3.02 -3.37 -9.28
N GLY A 95 -3.12 -4.70 -9.15
CA GLY A 95 -2.31 -5.50 -8.24
C GLY A 95 -2.96 -5.82 -6.89
N SER A 96 -4.18 -5.32 -6.62
CA SER A 96 -4.94 -5.67 -5.42
C SER A 96 -5.83 -6.90 -5.70
N ASP A 97 -5.18 -8.05 -5.92
CA ASP A 97 -5.77 -9.30 -6.40
C ASP A 97 -5.88 -10.41 -5.33
N GLY A 98 -5.47 -10.09 -4.08
CA GLY A 98 -5.49 -11.03 -2.98
C GLY A 98 -4.34 -12.05 -2.97
N SER A 99 -3.39 -11.98 -3.88
CA SER A 99 -2.26 -12.92 -3.99
C SER A 99 -1.40 -13.03 -2.73
N ALA A 100 -1.34 -11.98 -1.91
CA ALA A 100 -0.62 -12.00 -0.64
C ALA A 100 -1.36 -12.74 0.50
N ILE A 101 -2.67 -12.98 0.37
CA ILE A 101 -3.48 -13.60 1.44
C ILE A 101 -2.95 -14.98 1.85
N PRO A 102 -2.63 -15.91 0.92
CA PRO A 102 -2.06 -17.21 1.28
C PRO A 102 -0.73 -17.09 2.03
N LEU A 103 0.13 -16.16 1.61
CA LEU A 103 1.42 -15.93 2.25
C LEU A 103 1.25 -15.44 3.70
N ILE A 104 0.32 -14.52 3.93
CA ILE A 104 0.02 -14.00 5.28
C ILE A 104 -0.62 -15.08 6.16
N LYS A 105 -1.52 -15.91 5.60
CA LYS A 105 -2.13 -17.04 6.31
C LYS A 105 -1.10 -18.08 6.77
N ALA A 106 -0.02 -18.28 6.01
CA ALA A 106 1.05 -19.20 6.37
C ALA A 106 1.76 -18.82 7.68
N PHE A 107 1.67 -17.54 8.10
CA PHE A 107 2.17 -17.05 9.40
C PHE A 107 1.11 -17.06 10.50
N GLY A 108 0.01 -17.79 10.33
CA GLY A 108 -1.03 -17.96 11.34
C GLY A 108 -2.05 -16.81 11.41
N HIS A 109 -2.00 -15.83 10.55
CA HIS A 109 -3.00 -14.77 10.48
C HIS A 109 -4.33 -15.29 9.94
N ARG A 110 -5.42 -14.79 10.50
CA ARG A 110 -6.79 -15.10 10.07
C ARG A 110 -7.37 -13.94 9.31
N PHE A 111 -8.16 -14.24 8.30
CA PHE A 111 -8.93 -13.27 7.53
C PHE A 111 -10.41 -13.56 7.72
N SER A 112 -11.21 -12.51 7.93
CA SER A 112 -12.65 -12.59 7.71
C SER A 112 -12.94 -12.77 6.22
N ASP A 113 -14.16 -13.17 5.89
CA ASP A 113 -14.58 -13.27 4.50
C ASP A 113 -14.41 -11.93 3.78
N VAL A 114 -13.77 -11.95 2.63
CA VAL A 114 -13.56 -10.77 1.81
C VAL A 114 -14.78 -10.59 0.93
N VAL A 115 -15.58 -9.57 1.25
CA VAL A 115 -16.79 -9.22 0.50
C VAL A 115 -16.71 -7.80 -0.04
N PRO A 116 -17.38 -7.48 -1.16
CA PRO A 116 -17.46 -6.12 -1.67
C PRO A 116 -18.14 -5.19 -0.67
N ALA A 117 -17.54 -4.03 -0.38
CA ALA A 117 -18.14 -2.99 0.46
C ALA A 117 -18.82 -1.90 -0.38
N LEU A 118 -18.31 -1.64 -1.59
CA LEU A 118 -18.88 -0.70 -2.56
C LEU A 118 -18.99 -1.39 -3.92
N VAL A 119 -20.17 -1.34 -4.51
CA VAL A 119 -20.45 -1.92 -5.84
C VAL A 119 -21.27 -0.94 -6.66
N ALA A 120 -21.07 -0.94 -7.97
CA ALA A 120 -21.94 -0.22 -8.89
C ALA A 120 -23.29 -0.97 -9.01
N LEU A 121 -24.39 -0.25 -8.84
CA LEU A 121 -25.73 -0.77 -9.13
C LEU A 121 -25.99 -0.64 -10.62
N GLN A 122 -26.37 -1.75 -11.25
CA GLN A 122 -26.92 -1.74 -12.61
C GLN A 122 -28.43 -1.73 -12.53
N CYS A 123 -29.05 -0.64 -12.97
CA CYS A 123 -30.49 -0.59 -13.17
C CYS A 123 -30.83 -1.16 -14.55
N ARG A 124 -31.82 -2.04 -14.60
CA ARG A 124 -32.41 -2.55 -15.86
C ARG A 124 -33.59 -1.68 -16.26
#